data_261496df23ac3edc84b45cd62f854a6b
#
_entry.id   261496df23ac3edc84b45cd62f854a6b
#
_cell.length_a   1.000
_cell.length_b   1.000
_cell.length_c   1.000
_cell.angle_alpha   90.00
_cell.angle_beta   90.00
_cell.angle_gamma   90.00
#
_symmetry.space_group_name_H-M   'P 1'
#
loop_
_entity.id
_entity.type
_entity.pdbx_description
1 polymer ?
#
loop_
_entity_poly.entity_id
_entity_poly.type
_entity_poly.pdbx_seq_one_letter_code
_entity_poly.pdbx_strand_id
1 'polypeptide(L)' 'MFVLGIDPGLSRCGYGAVRALPTGHRAEAIGVIRTSPSTDLPERLAELQAELRALLAELRPDVVA' A
#
# COMPACT_ATOMS: atom_id res chain seq x y z
N MET A 1 -2.95 17.45 1.03
CA MET A 1 -2.91 16.21 1.83
C MET A 1 -2.64 15.03 0.92
N PHE A 2 -1.73 14.18 1.32
CA PHE A 2 -1.36 12.99 0.56
C PHE A 2 -1.86 11.73 1.31
N VAL A 3 -2.75 10.99 0.68
CA VAL A 3 -3.44 9.85 1.31
C VAL A 3 -3.06 8.56 0.60
N LEU A 4 -2.65 7.57 1.39
CA LEU A 4 -2.44 6.21 0.91
C LEU A 4 -3.64 5.36 1.32
N GLY A 5 -4.38 4.87 0.34
CA GLY A 5 -5.48 3.93 0.54
C GLY A 5 -5.01 2.50 0.38
N ILE A 6 -5.43 1.63 1.28
CA ILE A 6 -5.06 0.21 1.28
C ILE A 6 -6.34 -0.62 1.16
N ASP A 7 -6.35 -1.55 0.22
CA ASP A 7 -7.38 -2.59 0.10
C ASP A 7 -6.74 -3.91 0.54
N PRO A 8 -6.90 -4.29 1.82
CA PRO A 8 -6.15 -5.40 2.38
C PRO A 8 -6.60 -6.76 1.86
N GLY A 9 -5.63 -7.58 1.58
CA GLY A 9 -5.80 -8.98 1.23
C GLY A 9 -4.46 -9.67 1.39
N LEU A 10 -4.46 -10.91 1.89
CA LEU A 10 -3.21 -11.61 2.16
C LEU A 10 -2.45 -11.94 0.89
N SER A 11 -3.13 -12.46 -0.12
CA SER A 11 -2.49 -12.81 -1.40
C SER A 11 -2.29 -11.60 -2.30
N ARG A 12 -3.17 -10.61 -2.18
CA ARG A 12 -3.18 -9.39 -3.00
C ARG A 12 -3.63 -8.22 -2.15
N CYS A 13 -2.70 -7.36 -1.82
CA CYS A 13 -2.99 -6.13 -1.09
C CYS A 13 -2.89 -4.96 -2.06
N GLY A 14 -4.04 -4.42 -2.47
CA GLY A 14 -4.08 -3.27 -3.36
C GLY A 14 -3.79 -1.97 -2.64
N TYR A 15 -3.18 -1.01 -3.34
CA TYR A 15 -2.96 0.31 -2.79
C TYR A 15 -3.07 1.39 -3.86
N GLY A 16 -3.43 2.58 -3.41
CA GLY A 16 -3.44 3.77 -4.24
C GLY A 16 -3.09 4.99 -3.41
N ALA A 17 -2.28 5.87 -3.95
CA ALA A 17 -1.90 7.10 -3.28
C ALA A 17 -2.43 8.29 -4.06
N VAL A 18 -3.15 9.17 -3.39
CA VAL A 18 -3.83 10.31 -3.99
C VAL A 18 -3.44 11.59 -3.26
N ARG A 19 -3.04 12.59 -4.02
CA ARG A 19 -2.75 13.93 -3.50
C ARG A 19 -3.94 14.84 -3.74
N ALA A 20 -4.42 15.47 -2.67
CA ALA A 20 -5.43 16.51 -2.79
C ALA A 20 -4.77 17.81 -3.27
N LEU A 21 -5.37 18.42 -4.28
CA LEU A 21 -4.95 19.68 -4.87
C LEU A 21 -6.05 20.72 -4.68
N PRO A 22 -5.75 22.02 -4.82
CA PRO A 22 -6.79 23.05 -4.72
C PRO A 22 -7.95 22.87 -5.71
N THR A 23 -7.67 22.27 -6.87
CA THR A 23 -8.63 22.11 -7.97
C THR A 23 -9.04 20.66 -8.21
N GLY A 24 -8.76 19.73 -7.28
CA GLY A 24 -9.13 18.33 -7.45
C GLY A 24 -8.15 17.38 -6.78
N HIS A 25 -7.93 16.24 -7.41
CA HIS A 25 -7.10 15.17 -6.88
C HIS A 25 -6.17 14.63 -7.98
N ARG A 26 -5.01 14.16 -7.57
CA ARG A 26 -4.05 13.53 -8.48
C ARG A 26 -3.61 12.18 -7.91
N ALA A 27 -3.80 11.12 -8.69
CA ALA A 27 -3.24 9.82 -8.36
C ALA A 27 -1.73 9.84 -8.60
N GLU A 28 -0.95 9.49 -7.58
CA GLU A 28 0.52 9.48 -7.67
C GLU A 28 1.11 8.09 -7.69
N ALA A 29 0.40 7.11 -7.15
CA ALA A 29 0.83 5.71 -7.15
C ALA A 29 -0.37 4.79 -7.11
N ILE A 30 -0.23 3.64 -7.75
CA ILE A 30 -1.20 2.56 -7.68
C ILE A 30 -0.45 1.25 -7.88
N GLY A 31 -0.83 0.23 -7.14
CA GLY A 31 -0.18 -1.06 -7.27
C GLY A 31 -0.80 -2.14 -6.42
N VAL A 32 -0.16 -3.30 -6.44
CA VAL A 32 -0.56 -4.47 -5.70
C VAL A 32 0.68 -5.11 -5.08
N ILE A 33 0.62 -5.37 -3.78
CA ILE A 33 1.60 -6.19 -3.09
C ILE A 33 1.07 -7.62 -3.11
N ARG A 34 1.88 -8.56 -3.59
CA ARG A 34 1.49 -9.97 -3.69
C ARG A 34 2.34 -10.82 -2.77
N THR A 35 1.71 -11.80 -2.13
CA THR A 35 2.41 -12.85 -1.41
C THR A 35 2.02 -14.20 -1.98
N SER A 36 2.95 -15.17 -1.94
CA SER A 36 2.72 -16.49 -2.54
C SER A 36 1.83 -17.36 -1.66
N PRO A 37 0.73 -17.93 -2.22
CA PRO A 37 -0.10 -18.89 -1.48
C PRO A 37 0.64 -20.16 -1.06
N SER A 38 1.77 -20.48 -1.69
CA SER A 38 2.58 -21.65 -1.35
C SER A 38 3.55 -21.41 -0.20
N THR A 39 3.68 -20.18 0.28
CA THR A 39 4.50 -19.83 1.43
C THR A 39 3.65 -19.90 2.70
N ASP A 40 4.24 -20.32 3.80
CA ASP A 40 3.55 -20.43 5.09
C ASP A 40 3.04 -19.06 5.57
N LEU A 41 1.91 -19.07 6.28
CA LEU A 41 1.23 -17.84 6.71
C LEU A 41 2.14 -16.87 7.49
N PRO A 42 2.94 -17.30 8.48
CA PRO A 42 3.80 -16.35 9.20
C PRO A 42 4.78 -15.62 8.27
N GLU A 43 5.36 -16.33 7.31
CA GLU A 43 6.29 -15.75 6.36
C GLU A 43 5.58 -14.79 5.40
N ARG A 44 4.36 -15.12 4.96
CA ARG A 44 3.56 -14.25 4.10
C ARG A 44 3.22 -12.94 4.81
N LEU A 45 2.85 -13.02 6.07
CA LEU A 45 2.57 -11.83 6.87
C LEU A 45 3.80 -10.96 7.05
N ALA A 46 4.96 -11.57 7.28
CA ALA A 46 6.22 -10.86 7.38
C ALA A 46 6.60 -10.16 6.07
N GLU A 47 6.42 -10.83 4.94
CA GLU A 47 6.64 -10.24 3.61
C GLU A 47 5.72 -9.03 3.38
N LEU A 48 4.43 -9.20 3.67
CA LEU A 48 3.45 -8.13 3.50
C LEU A 48 3.81 -6.93 4.36
N GLN A 49 4.18 -7.17 5.62
CA GLN A 49 4.59 -6.10 6.53
C GLN A 49 5.82 -5.36 6.02
N ALA A 50 6.83 -6.09 5.55
CA ALA A 50 8.06 -5.49 5.04
C ALA A 50 7.78 -4.63 3.79
N GLU A 51 6.94 -5.12 2.87
CA GLU A 51 6.57 -4.39 1.67
C GLU A 51 5.75 -3.13 1.99
N LEU A 52 4.82 -3.22 2.94
CA LEU A 52 4.04 -2.06 3.38
C LEU A 52 4.93 -1.01 4.06
N ARG A 53 5.89 -1.44 4.88
CA ARG A 53 6.85 -0.52 5.50
C ARG A 53 7.71 0.18 4.44
N ALA A 54 8.18 -0.56 3.44
CA ALA A 54 8.96 0.02 2.35
C ALA A 54 8.12 1.04 1.56
N LEU A 55 6.87 0.73 1.29
CA LEU A 55 5.95 1.62 0.60
C LEU A 55 5.71 2.91 1.40
N LEU A 56 5.49 2.80 2.70
CA LEU A 56 5.30 3.96 3.57
C LEU A 56 6.55 4.83 3.63
N ALA A 57 7.73 4.22 3.67
CA ALA A 57 9.00 4.94 3.67
C ALA A 57 9.24 5.68 2.35
N GLU A 58 8.84 5.09 1.24
CA GLU A 58 8.96 5.68 -0.09
C GLU A 58 7.97 6.82 -0.30
N LEU A 59 6.70 6.58 -0.02
CA LEU A 59 5.62 7.53 -0.32
C LEU A 59 5.45 8.62 0.74
N ARG A 60 5.69 8.30 2.00
CA ARG A 60 5.53 9.22 3.13
C ARG A 60 4.16 9.90 3.14
N PRO A 61 3.05 9.13 3.17
CA PRO A 61 1.73 9.74 3.16
C PRO A 61 1.43 10.47 4.47
N ASP A 62 0.55 11.46 4.40
CA ASP A 62 0.04 12.16 5.60
C ASP A 62 -0.94 11.25 6.35
N VAL A 63 -1.72 10.47 5.61
CA VAL A 63 -2.77 9.60 6.16
C VAL A 63 -2.77 8.27 5.43
N VAL A 64 -3.00 7.20 6.17
CA VAL A 64 -3.27 5.86 5.62
C VAL A 64 -4.72 5.49 5.96
N ALA A 65 -5.44 5.08 4.93
CA ALA A 65 -6.87 4.75 5.07
C ALA A 65 -7.16 3.31 4.62
#